data_e789ff6fe41c6796928f70aee92b435f
#
_entry.id   e789ff6fe41c6796928f70aee92b435f
#
_cell.length_a   1.000
_cell.length_b   1.000
_cell.length_c   1.000
_cell.angle_alpha   90.00
_cell.angle_beta   90.00
_cell.angle_gamma   90.00
#
_symmetry.space_group_name_H-M   'P 1'
#
loop_
_entity.id
_entity.type
_entity.pdbx_description
1 polymer ?
#
loop_
_entity_poly.entity_id
_entity_poly.type
_entity_poly.pdbx_seq_one_letter_code
_entity_poly.pdbx_strand_id
1 'polypeptide(L)' 'MTCYMRHMGWLFEALELPNDKPERKLVDGALRVVLEMPQGAHCPEIWSAIKALSDQQRAGLPAEVSAALKG' A
#
# COMPACT_ATOMS: atom_id res chain seq x y z
N MET A 1 2.71 8.15 -13.60
CA MET A 1 2.44 6.74 -13.90
C MET A 1 2.07 5.99 -12.64
N THR A 2 1.03 5.24 -12.74
CA THR A 2 0.52 4.50 -11.59
C THR A 2 1.04 3.08 -11.62
N CYS A 3 2.07 2.77 -10.92
CA CYS A 3 2.63 1.44 -10.82
C CYS A 3 1.55 0.41 -10.44
N TYR A 4 1.75 -0.20 -9.29
CA TYR A 4 0.76 -1.12 -8.75
C TYR A 4 -0.48 -0.41 -8.20
N MET A 5 -0.43 0.90 -8.04
CA MET A 5 -1.51 1.67 -7.41
C MET A 5 -2.87 1.51 -8.09
N ARG A 6 -2.89 1.29 -9.40
CA ARG A 6 -4.15 1.07 -10.11
C ARG A 6 -4.86 -0.20 -9.65
N HIS A 7 -4.12 -1.11 -9.01
CA HIS A 7 -4.68 -2.35 -8.46
C HIS A 7 -5.03 -2.22 -6.99
N MET A 8 -4.85 -1.04 -6.41
CA MET A 8 -5.01 -0.82 -4.98
C MET A 8 -6.27 -0.03 -4.63
N GLY A 9 -7.21 0.08 -5.58
CA GLY A 9 -8.46 0.80 -5.32
C GLY A 9 -9.19 0.27 -4.09
N TRP A 10 -9.16 -1.04 -3.88
CA TRP A 10 -9.79 -1.67 -2.73
C TRP A 10 -9.19 -1.15 -1.41
N LEU A 11 -7.89 -0.88 -1.40
CA LEU A 11 -7.22 -0.37 -0.20
C LEU A 11 -7.65 1.06 0.10
N PHE A 12 -7.74 1.91 -0.94
CA PHE A 12 -8.19 3.28 -0.76
C PHE A 12 -9.63 3.33 -0.26
N GLU A 13 -10.49 2.46 -0.77
CA GLU A 13 -11.86 2.36 -0.29
C GLU A 13 -11.91 1.94 1.17
N ALA A 14 -11.11 0.95 1.54
CA ALA A 14 -11.06 0.48 2.92
C ALA A 14 -10.53 1.55 3.87
N LEU A 15 -9.62 2.39 3.40
CA LEU A 15 -9.07 3.48 4.19
C LEU A 15 -9.93 4.74 4.15
N GLU A 16 -10.96 4.75 3.31
CA GLU A 16 -11.83 5.92 3.09
C GLU A 16 -11.03 7.14 2.64
N LEU A 17 -10.04 6.91 1.78
CA LEU A 17 -9.18 7.95 1.24
C LEU A 17 -9.44 8.15 -0.25
N PRO A 18 -9.31 9.40 -0.74
CA PRO A 18 -9.41 9.62 -2.18
C PRO A 18 -8.21 9.01 -2.89
N ASN A 19 -8.43 8.49 -4.08
CA ASN A 19 -7.37 7.88 -4.88
C ASN A 19 -6.77 8.93 -5.80
N ASP A 20 -6.06 9.90 -5.23
CA ASP A 20 -5.40 10.96 -5.97
C ASP A 20 -3.89 10.93 -5.74
N LYS A 21 -3.15 11.77 -6.45
CA LYS A 21 -1.69 11.77 -6.41
C LYS A 21 -1.09 11.91 -5.02
N PRO A 22 -1.46 12.93 -4.22
CA PRO A 22 -0.85 13.07 -2.89
C PRO A 22 -1.17 11.91 -1.97
N GLU A 23 -2.38 11.38 -2.04
CA GLU A 23 -2.76 10.23 -1.21
C GLU A 23 -2.03 8.96 -1.65
N ARG A 24 -1.87 8.77 -2.96
CA ARG A 24 -1.11 7.62 -3.47
C ARG A 24 0.33 7.62 -2.97
N LYS A 25 0.94 8.80 -2.91
CA LYS A 25 2.30 8.91 -2.43
C LYS A 25 2.40 8.55 -0.95
N LEU A 26 1.45 9.01 -0.15
CA LEU A 26 1.41 8.69 1.28
C LEU A 26 1.20 7.20 1.50
N VAL A 27 0.25 6.61 0.79
CA VAL A 27 -0.05 5.18 0.91
C VAL A 27 1.14 4.34 0.44
N ASP A 28 1.80 4.75 -0.63
CA ASP A 28 2.99 4.05 -1.10
C ASP A 28 4.08 4.03 -0.03
N GLY A 29 4.34 5.16 0.61
CA GLY A 29 5.31 5.24 1.68
C GLY A 29 4.94 4.35 2.86
N ALA A 30 3.66 4.34 3.23
CA ALA A 30 3.18 3.51 4.31
C ALA A 30 3.31 2.02 3.98
N LEU A 31 3.00 1.65 2.74
CA LEU A 31 3.14 0.26 2.29
C LEU A 31 4.57 -0.22 2.37
N ARG A 32 5.52 0.63 2.02
CA ARG A 32 6.94 0.26 2.12
C ARG A 32 7.33 -0.03 3.56
N VAL A 33 6.82 0.75 4.50
CA VAL A 33 7.07 0.53 5.92
C VAL A 33 6.41 -0.77 6.38
N VAL A 34 5.15 -0.97 6.05
CA VAL A 34 4.39 -2.15 6.46
C VAL A 34 5.01 -3.43 5.89
N LEU A 35 5.44 -3.40 4.64
CA LEU A 35 6.03 -4.55 3.97
C LEU A 35 7.53 -4.70 4.26
N GLU A 36 8.08 -3.79 5.03
CA GLU A 36 9.50 -3.77 5.37
C GLU A 36 10.38 -3.73 4.12
N MET A 37 9.96 -2.94 3.13
CA MET A 37 10.70 -2.78 1.90
C MET A 37 11.63 -1.58 1.96
N PRO A 38 12.82 -1.65 1.31
CA PRO A 38 13.70 -0.49 1.26
C PRO A 38 13.07 0.63 0.44
N GLN A 39 13.46 1.88 0.74
CA GLN A 39 12.91 3.02 0.01
C GLN A 39 13.27 3.01 -1.46
N GLY A 40 14.36 2.34 -1.81
CA GLY A 40 14.76 2.20 -3.21
C GLY A 40 14.04 1.10 -3.96
N ALA A 41 13.12 0.37 -3.31
CA ALA A 41 12.40 -0.70 -3.97
C ALA A 41 11.53 -0.14 -5.10
N HIS A 42 11.49 -0.87 -6.20
CA HIS A 42 10.69 -0.47 -7.37
C HIS A 42 9.27 -1.02 -7.28
N CYS A 43 8.37 -0.42 -8.04
CA CYS A 43 6.96 -0.80 -8.03
C CYS A 43 6.73 -2.31 -8.25
N PRO A 44 7.41 -2.97 -9.20
CA PRO A 44 7.21 -4.41 -9.37
C PRO A 44 7.57 -5.23 -8.13
N GLU A 45 8.58 -4.79 -7.39
CA GLU A 45 9.00 -5.48 -6.17
C GLU A 45 7.92 -5.36 -5.09
N ILE A 46 7.37 -4.16 -4.93
CA ILE A 46 6.31 -3.92 -3.96
C ILE A 46 5.07 -4.70 -4.33
N TRP A 47 4.69 -4.68 -5.61
CA TRP A 47 3.54 -5.43 -6.08
C TRP A 47 3.71 -6.93 -5.85
N SER A 48 4.91 -7.46 -6.09
CA SER A 48 5.21 -8.86 -5.83
C SER A 48 5.04 -9.21 -4.37
N ALA A 49 5.48 -8.33 -3.47
CA ALA A 49 5.32 -8.53 -2.03
C ALA A 49 3.84 -8.55 -1.65
N ILE A 50 3.04 -7.66 -2.23
CA ILE A 50 1.61 -7.60 -1.96
C ILE A 50 0.92 -8.88 -2.44
N LYS A 51 1.26 -9.34 -3.65
CA LYS A 51 0.67 -10.56 -4.19
C LYS A 51 1.05 -11.81 -3.38
N ALA A 52 2.18 -11.77 -2.71
CA ALA A 52 2.63 -12.89 -1.90
C ALA A 52 1.91 -12.97 -0.55
N LEU A 53 1.18 -11.94 -0.17
CA LEU A 53 0.44 -11.93 1.09
C LEU A 53 -0.71 -12.94 1.03
N SER A 54 -0.97 -13.59 2.16
CA SER A 54 -2.15 -14.45 2.29
C SER A 54 -3.41 -13.58 2.31
N ASP A 55 -4.57 -14.21 2.14
CA ASP A 55 -5.84 -13.49 2.19
C ASP A 55 -6.01 -12.80 3.55
N GLN A 56 -5.60 -13.47 4.62
CA GLN A 56 -5.70 -12.92 5.97
C GLN A 56 -4.78 -11.71 6.13
N GLN A 57 -3.57 -11.80 5.64
CA GLN A 57 -2.62 -10.68 5.71
C GLN A 57 -3.11 -9.50 4.87
N ARG A 58 -3.66 -9.78 3.71
CA ARG A 58 -4.19 -8.74 2.83
C ARG A 58 -5.40 -8.05 3.48
N ALA A 59 -6.24 -8.81 4.15
CA ALA A 59 -7.40 -8.25 4.85
C ALA A 59 -6.99 -7.32 6.00
N GLY A 60 -5.84 -7.59 6.62
CA GLY A 60 -5.31 -6.74 7.69
C GLY A 60 -4.51 -5.54 7.20
N LEU A 61 -4.21 -5.49 5.90
CA LEU A 61 -3.37 -4.44 5.34
C LEU A 61 -3.92 -3.02 5.55
N PRO A 62 -5.22 -2.75 5.37
CA PRO A 62 -5.74 -1.41 5.62
C PRO A 62 -5.46 -0.91 7.04
N ALA A 63 -5.63 -1.75 8.04
CA ALA A 63 -5.36 -1.36 9.42
C ALA A 63 -3.88 -1.04 9.64
N GLU A 64 -3.00 -1.83 9.07
CA GLU A 64 -1.57 -1.63 9.19
C GLU A 64 -1.12 -0.36 8.46
N VAL A 65 -1.65 -0.13 7.26
CA VAL A 65 -1.34 1.07 6.50
C VAL A 65 -1.86 2.31 7.23
N SER A 66 -3.07 2.23 7.77
CA SER A 66 -3.64 3.34 8.54
C SER A 66 -2.76 3.69 9.74
N ALA A 67 -2.29 2.69 10.45
CA ALA A 67 -1.39 2.91 11.59
C ALA A 67 -0.07 3.56 11.15
N ALA A 68 0.47 3.11 10.02
CA ALA A 68 1.70 3.70 9.48
C ALA A 68 1.50 5.15 9.05
N LEU A 69 0.33 5.47 8.50
CA LEU A 69 0.02 6.84 8.09
C LEU A 69 -0.11 7.78 9.30
N LYS A 70 -0.61 7.27 10.41
CA LYS A 70 -0.77 8.06 11.64
C LYS A 70 0.55 8.20 12.41
N GLY A 71 1.40 7.23 12.27
CA GLY A 71 2.61 7.16 13.03
C GLY A 71 3.78 7.80 12.40
#